data_08cfc4827d966ee821184e0bb9cd2ca9
#
_entry.id   08cfc4827d966ee821184e0bb9cd2ca9
#
_cell.length_a   1.000
_cell.length_b   1.000
_cell.length_c   1.000
_cell.angle_alpha   90.00
_cell.angle_beta   90.00
_cell.angle_gamma   90.00
#
_symmetry.space_group_name_H-M   'P 1'
#
loop_
_entity.id
_entity.type
_entity.pdbx_description
1 polymer ?
#
loop_
_entity_poly.entity_id
_entity_poly.type
_entity_poly.pdbx_seq_one_letter_code
_entity_poly.pdbx_strand_id
1 'polypeptide(L)'
;LKSAPAPFAPEDIGGEPQPGEAWVEARLLTALDLKIGDSIDVGMKTLKLTRILTYEPDRAGNFYSLTPRVLINLDDLAATGVVQPGSRVSYRELWRGEPQALETYRQLIKPGLAANQRIQDARDGNRQIGGALGKAERYLNMASLVAVLLAGVAVALSANRFASRRFDASALLRCLGLSRRA
;
A
#
# COMPACT_ATOMS: atom_id res chain seq x y z
N LEU A 1 13.16 5.88 3.79
CA LEU A 1 13.76 5.63 5.08
C LEU A 1 13.78 6.92 5.88
N LYS A 2 13.47 6.88 7.17
CA LYS A 2 13.65 8.03 8.09
C LYS A 2 14.45 7.58 9.29
N SER A 3 15.40 8.40 9.70
CA SER A 3 16.26 8.16 10.84
C SER A 3 16.52 9.45 11.62
N ALA A 4 16.82 9.34 12.90
CA ALA A 4 17.17 10.47 13.76
C ALA A 4 18.50 10.22 14.47
N PRO A 5 19.34 11.26 14.68
CA PRO A 5 20.63 11.13 15.35
C PRO A 5 20.51 10.91 16.86
N ALA A 6 19.36 11.21 17.45
CA ALA A 6 19.07 11.02 18.87
C ALA A 6 17.55 10.89 19.09
N PRO A 7 17.09 10.39 20.26
CA PRO A 7 15.69 10.40 20.63
C PRO A 7 15.13 11.82 20.58
N PHE A 8 13.95 11.99 19.91
CA PHE A 8 13.26 13.28 19.75
C PHE A 8 14.00 14.34 18.90
N ALA A 9 15.10 13.99 18.23
CA ALA A 9 15.75 14.86 17.27
C ALA A 9 14.96 14.93 15.95
N PRO A 10 15.18 15.99 15.12
CA PRO A 10 14.62 16.05 13.78
C PRO A 10 14.98 14.81 12.95
N GLU A 11 14.00 14.29 12.21
CA GLU A 11 14.18 13.12 11.34
C GLU A 11 14.83 13.55 10.01
N ASP A 12 15.86 12.84 9.60
CA ASP A 12 16.41 12.93 8.26
C ASP A 12 15.70 11.93 7.33
N ILE A 13 15.45 12.34 6.11
CA ILE A 13 14.83 11.51 5.08
C ILE A 13 15.92 10.99 4.14
N GLY A 14 15.96 9.67 3.99
CA GLY A 14 16.94 9.00 3.14
C GLY A 14 18.20 8.56 3.89
N GLY A 15 19.21 8.18 3.13
CA GLY A 15 20.49 7.67 3.65
C GLY A 15 20.46 6.18 4.00
N GLU A 16 21.65 5.69 4.31
CA GLU A 16 21.93 4.31 4.71
C GLU A 16 23.06 4.29 5.75
N PRO A 17 23.14 3.25 6.61
CA PRO A 17 24.28 3.09 7.50
C PRO A 17 25.57 2.89 6.71
N GLN A 18 26.63 3.51 7.13
CA GLN A 18 27.95 3.28 6.54
C GLN A 18 28.50 1.92 6.99
N PRO A 19 29.49 1.35 6.29
CA PRO A 19 30.17 0.14 6.75
C PRO A 19 30.71 0.30 8.19
N GLY A 20 30.38 -0.66 9.07
CA GLY A 20 30.71 -0.61 10.48
C GLY A 20 29.67 0.10 11.36
N GLU A 21 28.58 0.62 10.78
CA GLU A 21 27.49 1.27 11.51
C GLU A 21 26.20 0.43 11.51
N ALA A 22 25.40 0.68 12.54
CA ALA A 22 24.05 0.12 12.62
C ALA A 22 23.05 1.20 13.04
N TRP A 23 21.85 1.16 12.41
CA TRP A 23 20.70 1.95 12.80
C TRP A 23 19.66 1.04 13.42
N VAL A 24 19.12 1.42 14.55
CA VAL A 24 18.23 0.55 15.34
C VAL A 24 16.93 1.24 15.69
N GLU A 25 15.85 0.48 15.82
CA GLU A 25 14.60 0.99 16.39
C GLU A 25 14.79 1.40 17.85
N ALA A 26 14.11 2.48 18.28
CA ALA A 26 14.17 2.99 19.65
C ALA A 26 13.86 1.92 20.71
N ARG A 27 12.97 0.99 20.40
CA ARG A 27 12.63 -0.13 21.29
C ARG A 27 13.81 -1.04 21.62
N LEU A 28 14.74 -1.20 20.67
CA LEU A 28 15.94 -2.02 20.89
C LEU A 28 16.90 -1.36 21.88
N LEU A 29 17.08 -0.05 21.76
CA LEU A 29 17.88 0.72 22.72
C LEU A 29 17.39 0.57 24.14
N THR A 30 16.07 0.68 24.34
CA THR A 30 15.45 0.50 25.66
C THR A 30 15.56 -0.95 26.16
N ALA A 31 15.39 -1.93 25.28
CA ALA A 31 15.42 -3.34 25.67
C ALA A 31 16.82 -3.84 26.07
N LEU A 32 17.88 -3.25 25.48
CA LEU A 32 19.27 -3.63 25.73
C LEU A 32 20.03 -2.60 26.60
N ASP A 33 19.35 -1.55 27.09
CA ASP A 33 19.93 -0.42 27.84
C ASP A 33 21.14 0.21 27.12
N LEU A 34 21.00 0.39 25.79
CA LEU A 34 22.03 0.97 24.92
C LEU A 34 21.68 2.42 24.57
N LYS A 35 22.73 3.17 24.24
CA LYS A 35 22.65 4.57 23.78
C LYS A 35 23.26 4.72 22.38
N ILE A 36 22.89 5.80 21.67
CA ILE A 36 23.55 6.16 20.44
C ILE A 36 25.03 6.48 20.75
N GLY A 37 25.91 5.85 19.97
CA GLY A 37 27.35 5.88 20.18
C GLY A 37 27.92 4.58 20.77
N ASP A 38 27.10 3.76 21.39
CA ASP A 38 27.48 2.43 21.87
C ASP A 38 27.68 1.45 20.71
N SER A 39 28.19 0.28 21.02
CA SER A 39 28.37 -0.80 20.05
C SER A 39 27.41 -1.93 20.32
N ILE A 40 26.99 -2.60 19.26
CA ILE A 40 26.14 -3.79 19.30
C ILE A 40 26.79 -4.93 18.50
N ASP A 41 26.73 -6.13 19.02
CA ASP A 41 27.18 -7.32 18.31
C ASP A 41 26.06 -7.87 17.46
N VAL A 42 26.31 -7.99 16.15
CA VAL A 42 25.40 -8.60 15.18
C VAL A 42 26.10 -9.83 14.62
N GLY A 43 25.71 -10.99 15.13
CA GLY A 43 26.44 -12.22 14.85
C GLY A 43 27.88 -12.17 15.34
N MET A 44 28.86 -12.25 14.44
CA MET A 44 30.29 -12.21 14.74
C MET A 44 30.92 -10.82 14.59
N LYS A 45 30.14 -9.81 14.22
CA LYS A 45 30.64 -8.44 13.97
C LYS A 45 30.06 -7.44 14.96
N THR A 46 30.94 -6.61 15.53
CA THR A 46 30.56 -5.46 16.36
C THR A 46 30.35 -4.25 15.48
N LEU A 47 29.22 -3.60 15.62
CA LEU A 47 28.79 -2.42 14.85
C LEU A 47 28.48 -1.25 15.80
N LYS A 48 28.79 -0.02 15.36
CA LYS A 48 28.52 1.19 16.14
C LYS A 48 27.11 1.69 15.88
N LEU A 49 26.38 1.99 16.94
CA LEU A 49 25.04 2.56 16.87
C LEU A 49 25.14 4.06 16.57
N THR A 50 24.71 4.47 15.37
CA THR A 50 24.84 5.86 14.93
C THR A 50 23.52 6.60 14.85
N ARG A 51 22.41 5.90 14.57
CA ARG A 51 21.10 6.52 14.41
C ARG A 51 19.95 5.63 14.88
N ILE A 52 18.82 6.28 15.15
CA ILE A 52 17.54 5.62 15.45
C ILE A 52 16.74 5.54 14.17
N LEU A 53 16.31 4.33 13.83
CA LEU A 53 15.40 4.07 12.71
C LEU A 53 13.96 4.39 13.15
N THR A 54 13.37 5.43 12.57
CA THR A 54 12.00 5.86 12.91
C THR A 54 10.97 5.35 11.94
N TYR A 55 11.31 5.23 10.66
CA TYR A 55 10.39 4.75 9.63
C TYR A 55 11.10 4.03 8.49
N GLU A 56 10.58 2.87 8.14
CA GLU A 56 11.02 2.06 7.00
C GLU A 56 9.80 1.80 6.08
N PRO A 57 9.79 2.35 4.84
CA PRO A 57 8.66 2.21 3.92
C PRO A 57 8.41 0.76 3.48
N ASP A 58 9.48 -0.05 3.42
CA ASP A 58 9.44 -1.43 2.95
C ASP A 58 9.17 -2.45 4.06
N ARG A 59 8.71 -1.99 5.20
CA ARG A 59 8.25 -2.86 6.27
C ARG A 59 7.00 -3.61 5.79
N ALA A 60 7.24 -4.65 4.98
CA ALA A 60 6.23 -5.46 4.31
C ALA A 60 5.15 -5.92 5.29
N GLY A 61 4.03 -5.19 5.34
CA GLY A 61 2.74 -5.65 5.85
C GLY A 61 2.65 -6.14 7.31
N ASN A 62 3.76 -6.29 8.01
CA ASN A 62 3.79 -6.76 9.37
C ASN A 62 3.84 -5.59 10.36
N PHE A 63 2.74 -4.86 10.48
CA PHE A 63 2.52 -3.91 11.57
C PHE A 63 2.65 -4.58 12.95
N TYR A 64 2.55 -5.90 13.01
CA TYR A 64 2.62 -6.71 14.23
C TYR A 64 3.97 -7.37 14.44
N SER A 65 5.03 -7.02 13.70
CA SER A 65 6.36 -7.53 14.03
C SER A 65 6.80 -6.93 15.35
N LEU A 66 6.68 -7.72 16.40
CA LEU A 66 7.13 -7.36 17.76
C LEU A 66 8.65 -7.34 17.87
N THR A 67 9.35 -7.90 16.90
CA THR A 67 10.81 -7.97 16.88
C THR A 67 11.38 -6.61 16.44
N PRO A 68 12.20 -5.97 17.27
CA PRO A 68 12.88 -4.74 16.89
C PRO A 68 13.87 -4.98 15.76
N ARG A 69 14.10 -3.98 14.93
CA ARG A 69 14.96 -4.07 13.74
C ARG A 69 16.31 -3.42 13.97
N VAL A 70 17.30 -4.03 13.34
CA VAL A 70 18.64 -3.50 13.15
C VAL A 70 18.89 -3.39 11.65
N LEU A 71 19.21 -2.22 11.17
CA LEU A 71 19.61 -1.94 9.80
C LEU A 71 21.13 -1.80 9.77
N ILE A 72 21.78 -2.58 8.93
CA ILE A 72 23.23 -2.58 8.75
C ILE A 72 23.58 -2.37 7.28
N ASN A 73 24.79 -1.99 6.99
CA ASN A 73 25.29 -1.94 5.61
C ASN A 73 25.37 -3.36 5.02
N LEU A 74 25.05 -3.48 3.74
CA LEU A 74 25.06 -4.77 3.04
C LEU A 74 26.48 -5.38 2.96
N ASP A 75 27.51 -4.53 2.87
CA ASP A 75 28.91 -4.95 2.83
C ASP A 75 29.34 -5.62 4.14
N ASP A 76 28.72 -5.27 5.24
CA ASP A 76 28.97 -5.86 6.55
C ASP A 76 28.33 -7.23 6.74
N LEU A 77 27.31 -7.54 5.95
CA LEU A 77 26.48 -8.76 6.13
C LEU A 77 27.31 -10.05 6.15
N ALA A 78 28.29 -10.17 5.24
CA ALA A 78 29.13 -11.36 5.18
C ALA A 78 29.95 -11.55 6.46
N ALA A 79 30.48 -10.44 7.02
CA ALA A 79 31.31 -10.48 8.22
C ALA A 79 30.49 -10.78 9.50
N THR A 80 29.19 -10.54 9.50
CA THR A 80 28.31 -10.89 10.65
C THR A 80 28.11 -12.40 10.80
N GLY A 81 28.21 -13.17 9.72
CA GLY A 81 27.93 -14.60 9.72
C GLY A 81 26.49 -15.00 10.04
N VAL A 82 25.53 -14.03 10.04
CA VAL A 82 24.12 -14.33 10.36
C VAL A 82 23.40 -15.07 9.22
N VAL A 83 23.89 -14.93 7.99
CA VAL A 83 23.36 -15.67 6.84
C VAL A 83 24.14 -16.97 6.70
N GLN A 84 23.48 -18.07 7.03
CA GLN A 84 24.04 -19.43 6.94
C GLN A 84 23.20 -20.30 6.01
N PRO A 85 23.73 -21.43 5.52
CA PRO A 85 22.92 -22.38 4.78
C PRO A 85 21.67 -22.77 5.57
N GLY A 86 20.50 -22.58 4.96
CA GLY A 86 19.21 -22.81 5.61
C GLY A 86 18.58 -21.57 6.27
N SER A 87 19.28 -20.43 6.33
CA SER A 87 18.69 -19.19 6.81
C SER A 87 17.54 -18.72 5.88
N ARG A 88 16.45 -18.24 6.48
CA ARG A 88 15.36 -17.64 5.71
C ARG A 88 15.70 -16.20 5.38
N VAL A 89 16.24 -15.97 4.20
CA VAL A 89 16.65 -14.65 3.71
C VAL A 89 15.76 -14.23 2.55
N SER A 90 15.39 -12.95 2.49
CA SER A 90 14.69 -12.34 1.35
C SER A 90 15.51 -11.18 0.84
N TYR A 91 15.91 -11.24 -0.42
CA TYR A 91 16.58 -10.15 -1.09
C TYR A 91 15.54 -9.29 -1.82
N ARG A 92 15.71 -7.97 -1.78
CA ARG A 92 14.84 -7.01 -2.47
C ARG A 92 15.69 -5.95 -3.12
N GLU A 93 15.41 -5.71 -4.38
CA GLU A 93 15.93 -4.55 -5.11
C GLU A 93 14.78 -3.57 -5.32
N LEU A 94 15.04 -2.29 -5.05
CA LEU A 94 14.05 -1.23 -5.16
C LEU A 94 14.44 -0.33 -6.32
N TRP A 95 13.52 -0.16 -7.25
CA TRP A 95 13.71 0.66 -8.44
C TRP A 95 12.76 1.86 -8.38
N ARG A 96 13.30 3.04 -8.68
CA ARG A 96 12.56 4.30 -8.76
C ARG A 96 12.86 4.99 -10.07
N GLY A 97 11.83 5.48 -10.76
CA GLY A 97 11.97 6.21 -12.02
C GLY A 97 10.61 6.63 -12.56
N GLU A 98 10.64 7.18 -13.76
CA GLU A 98 9.43 7.51 -14.51
C GLU A 98 8.58 6.26 -14.78
N PRO A 99 7.23 6.35 -14.69
CA PRO A 99 6.34 5.20 -14.83
C PRO A 99 6.55 4.42 -16.12
N GLN A 100 6.78 5.10 -17.25
CA GLN A 100 7.01 4.47 -18.54
C GLN A 100 8.35 3.73 -18.60
N ALA A 101 9.40 4.32 -18.04
CA ALA A 101 10.72 3.70 -17.97
C ALA A 101 10.70 2.44 -17.08
N LEU A 102 10.00 2.51 -15.94
CA LEU A 102 9.81 1.37 -15.05
C LEU A 102 9.04 0.23 -15.71
N GLU A 103 7.98 0.54 -16.48
CA GLU A 103 7.21 -0.49 -17.19
C GLU A 103 8.04 -1.14 -18.32
N THR A 104 8.82 -0.35 -19.05
CA THR A 104 9.75 -0.88 -20.05
C THR A 104 10.80 -1.80 -19.41
N TYR A 105 11.38 -1.38 -18.31
CA TYR A 105 12.33 -2.19 -17.54
C TYR A 105 11.69 -3.48 -17.01
N ARG A 106 10.49 -3.38 -16.47
CA ARG A 106 9.71 -4.54 -16.01
C ARG A 106 9.51 -5.58 -17.11
N GLN A 107 9.16 -5.14 -18.31
CA GLN A 107 8.98 -6.03 -19.45
C GLN A 107 10.30 -6.68 -19.89
N LEU A 108 11.41 -5.96 -19.78
CA LEU A 108 12.73 -6.46 -20.10
C LEU A 108 13.19 -7.57 -19.14
N ILE A 109 13.00 -7.39 -17.84
CA ILE A 109 13.48 -8.35 -16.83
C ILE A 109 12.54 -9.54 -16.63
N LYS A 110 11.24 -9.38 -16.92
CA LYS A 110 10.21 -10.39 -16.67
C LYS A 110 10.53 -11.79 -17.24
N PRO A 111 11.05 -11.93 -18.49
CA PRO A 111 11.39 -13.24 -19.06
C PRO A 111 12.61 -13.90 -18.41
N GLY A 112 13.48 -13.12 -17.74
CA GLY A 112 14.70 -13.63 -17.09
C GLY A 112 14.50 -13.97 -15.60
N LEU A 113 13.31 -13.80 -15.04
CA LEU A 113 13.07 -14.07 -13.63
C LEU A 113 13.08 -15.56 -13.31
N ALA A 114 13.80 -15.93 -12.28
CA ALA A 114 13.78 -17.29 -11.73
C ALA A 114 12.43 -17.54 -10.98
N ALA A 115 12.09 -18.80 -10.76
CA ALA A 115 10.84 -19.21 -10.12
C ALA A 115 10.65 -18.66 -8.69
N ASN A 116 11.73 -18.33 -8.01
CA ASN A 116 11.73 -17.74 -6.66
C ASN A 116 11.79 -16.21 -6.65
N GLN A 117 11.84 -15.59 -7.83
CA GLN A 117 11.87 -14.13 -7.99
C GLN A 117 10.51 -13.61 -8.45
N ARG A 118 10.14 -12.43 -7.99
CA ARG A 118 8.90 -11.77 -8.39
C ARG A 118 9.06 -10.26 -8.39
N ILE A 119 8.42 -9.64 -9.37
CA ILE A 119 8.28 -8.19 -9.40
C ILE A 119 7.06 -7.84 -8.54
N GLN A 120 7.23 -6.90 -7.63
CA GLN A 120 6.15 -6.30 -6.84
C GLN A 120 6.02 -4.83 -7.21
N ASP A 121 4.83 -4.41 -7.57
CA ASP A 121 4.50 -2.99 -7.66
C ASP A 121 4.28 -2.44 -6.24
N ALA A 122 4.53 -1.13 -6.05
CA ALA A 122 4.21 -0.44 -4.82
C ALA A 122 2.72 -0.59 -4.43
N ARG A 123 1.84 -0.76 -5.41
CA ARG A 123 0.41 -1.04 -5.24
C ARG A 123 0.13 -2.46 -4.77
N ASP A 124 0.96 -3.42 -5.17
CA ASP A 124 0.83 -4.84 -4.79
C ASP A 124 1.47 -5.14 -3.42
N GLY A 125 2.35 -4.27 -2.95
CA GLY A 125 3.13 -4.45 -1.71
C GLY A 125 2.26 -4.64 -0.46
N ASN A 126 1.01 -4.20 -0.53
CA ASN A 126 0.04 -4.38 0.55
C ASN A 126 -1.13 -5.27 0.10
N ARG A 127 -0.83 -6.56 -0.14
CA ARG A 127 -1.83 -7.56 -0.59
C ARG A 127 -3.12 -7.58 0.24
N GLN A 128 -3.04 -7.29 1.53
CA GLN A 128 -4.21 -7.23 2.40
C GLN A 128 -5.06 -6.00 2.11
N ILE A 129 -4.44 -4.84 1.89
CA ILE A 129 -5.16 -3.60 1.55
C ILE A 129 -5.63 -3.65 0.09
N GLY A 130 -4.81 -4.10 -0.85
CA GLY A 130 -5.20 -4.25 -2.26
C GLY A 130 -6.35 -5.23 -2.46
N GLY A 131 -6.34 -6.35 -1.74
CA GLY A 131 -7.44 -7.32 -1.74
C GLY A 131 -8.73 -6.77 -1.12
N ALA A 132 -8.63 -6.02 -0.03
CA ALA A 132 -9.78 -5.36 0.61
C ALA A 132 -10.34 -4.24 -0.27
N LEU A 133 -9.47 -3.43 -0.88
CA LEU A 133 -9.86 -2.35 -1.78
C LEU A 133 -10.56 -2.88 -3.04
N GLY A 134 -10.04 -3.94 -3.66
CA GLY A 134 -10.67 -4.58 -4.82
C GLY A 134 -12.02 -5.23 -4.50
N LYS A 135 -12.19 -5.75 -3.28
CA LYS A 135 -13.51 -6.21 -2.81
C LYS A 135 -14.46 -5.02 -2.61
N ALA A 136 -14.01 -3.95 -1.96
CA ALA A 136 -14.82 -2.75 -1.74
C ALA A 136 -15.27 -2.13 -3.06
N GLU A 137 -14.40 -2.01 -4.05
CA GLU A 137 -14.72 -1.51 -5.39
C GLU A 137 -15.79 -2.37 -6.06
N ARG A 138 -15.68 -3.69 -5.97
CA ARG A 138 -16.67 -4.62 -6.52
C ARG A 138 -18.03 -4.49 -5.84
N TYR A 139 -18.08 -4.31 -4.53
CA TYR A 139 -19.32 -4.05 -3.79
C TYR A 139 -19.94 -2.71 -4.16
N LEU A 140 -19.13 -1.66 -4.30
CA LEU A 140 -19.62 -0.34 -4.72
C LEU A 140 -20.20 -0.36 -6.13
N ASN A 141 -19.56 -1.07 -7.06
CA ASN A 141 -20.07 -1.24 -8.42
C ASN A 141 -21.41 -2.00 -8.45
N MET A 142 -21.55 -3.07 -7.65
CA MET A 142 -22.81 -3.78 -7.52
C MET A 142 -23.91 -2.91 -6.89
N ALA A 143 -23.60 -2.18 -5.82
CA ALA A 143 -24.55 -1.28 -5.17
C ALA A 143 -25.00 -0.16 -6.13
N SER A 144 -24.08 0.39 -6.90
CA SER A 144 -24.36 1.41 -7.94
C SER A 144 -25.32 0.86 -9.01
N LEU A 145 -25.10 -0.37 -9.49
CA LEU A 145 -25.98 -1.00 -10.46
C LEU A 145 -27.41 -1.14 -9.93
N VAL A 146 -27.53 -1.64 -8.69
CA VAL A 146 -28.85 -1.79 -8.03
C VAL A 146 -29.54 -0.43 -7.84
N ALA A 147 -28.79 0.60 -7.44
CA ALA A 147 -29.32 1.95 -7.28
C ALA A 147 -29.87 2.52 -8.60
N VAL A 148 -29.15 2.32 -9.71
CA VAL A 148 -29.60 2.75 -11.05
C VAL A 148 -30.86 2.01 -11.46
N LEU A 149 -30.96 0.70 -11.23
CA LEU A 149 -32.18 -0.07 -11.54
C LEU A 149 -33.37 0.41 -10.71
N LEU A 150 -33.20 0.64 -9.41
CA LEU A 150 -34.26 1.16 -8.55
C LEU A 150 -34.70 2.56 -8.97
N ALA A 151 -33.76 3.42 -9.33
CA ALA A 151 -34.07 4.74 -9.85
C ALA A 151 -34.90 4.66 -11.15
N GLY A 152 -34.52 3.76 -12.07
CA GLY A 152 -35.26 3.51 -13.31
C GLY A 152 -36.70 3.05 -13.04
N VAL A 153 -36.90 2.11 -12.12
CA VAL A 153 -38.23 1.64 -11.70
C VAL A 153 -39.05 2.76 -11.08
N ALA A 154 -38.44 3.55 -10.19
CA ALA A 154 -39.13 4.70 -9.56
C ALA A 154 -39.61 5.75 -10.57
N VAL A 155 -38.74 6.05 -11.57
CA VAL A 155 -39.11 6.96 -12.67
C VAL A 155 -40.24 6.39 -13.51
N ALA A 156 -40.17 5.10 -13.87
CA ALA A 156 -41.22 4.43 -14.67
C ALA A 156 -42.57 4.43 -13.93
N LEU A 157 -42.57 4.08 -12.64
CA LEU A 157 -43.80 4.10 -11.82
C LEU A 157 -44.35 5.52 -11.67
N SER A 158 -43.50 6.52 -11.47
CA SER A 158 -43.92 7.91 -11.37
C SER A 158 -44.51 8.41 -12.67
N ALA A 159 -43.91 8.12 -13.80
CA ALA A 159 -44.41 8.46 -15.12
C ALA A 159 -45.76 7.80 -15.42
N ASN A 160 -45.87 6.50 -15.10
CA ASN A 160 -47.14 5.75 -15.29
C ASN A 160 -48.25 6.35 -14.41
N ARG A 161 -47.99 6.61 -13.15
CA ARG A 161 -48.97 7.24 -12.24
C ARG A 161 -49.36 8.66 -12.66
N PHE A 162 -48.39 9.42 -13.18
CA PHE A 162 -48.69 10.75 -13.73
C PHE A 162 -49.59 10.66 -14.99
N ALA A 163 -49.25 9.78 -15.90
CA ALA A 163 -50.05 9.54 -17.11
C ALA A 163 -51.51 9.10 -16.76
N SER A 164 -51.64 8.09 -15.86
CA SER A 164 -52.96 7.57 -15.46
C SER A 164 -53.85 8.67 -14.87
N ARG A 165 -53.34 9.55 -14.05
CA ARG A 165 -54.10 10.68 -13.48
C ARG A 165 -54.56 11.71 -14.50
N ARG A 166 -53.88 11.81 -15.65
CA ARG A 166 -54.23 12.76 -16.71
C ARG A 166 -55.13 12.22 -17.81
N PHE A 167 -55.33 10.87 -17.84
CA PHE A 167 -56.20 10.25 -18.83
C PHE A 167 -57.64 10.75 -18.70
N ASP A 168 -58.17 10.79 -17.48
CA ASP A 168 -59.53 11.26 -17.22
C ASP A 168 -59.74 12.73 -17.60
N ALA A 169 -58.80 13.59 -17.25
CA ALA A 169 -58.85 15.01 -17.61
C ALA A 169 -58.76 15.21 -19.14
N SER A 170 -57.88 14.47 -19.82
CA SER A 170 -57.77 14.57 -21.27
C SER A 170 -58.97 13.97 -22.01
N ALA A 171 -59.61 12.94 -21.46
CA ALA A 171 -60.86 12.38 -22.00
C ALA A 171 -62.00 13.39 -21.91
N LEU A 172 -62.16 14.08 -20.75
CA LEU A 172 -63.13 15.11 -20.57
C LEU A 172 -62.94 16.33 -21.53
N LEU A 173 -61.71 16.76 -21.68
CA LEU A 173 -61.35 17.87 -22.59
C LEU A 173 -61.62 17.52 -24.05
N ARG A 174 -61.44 16.24 -24.46
CA ARG A 174 -61.81 15.75 -25.80
C ARG A 174 -63.30 15.72 -26.02
N CYS A 175 -64.08 15.29 -25.02
CA CYS A 175 -65.54 15.35 -25.10
C CYS A 175 -66.08 16.77 -25.24
N LEU A 176 -65.34 17.77 -24.72
CA LEU A 176 -65.66 19.21 -24.87
C LEU A 176 -65.15 19.83 -26.18
N GLY A 177 -64.64 19.02 -27.11
CA GLY A 177 -64.26 19.46 -28.44
C GLY A 177 -62.84 20.03 -28.62
N LEU A 178 -61.99 19.95 -27.62
CA LEU A 178 -60.57 20.41 -27.74
C LEU A 178 -59.78 19.44 -28.63
N SER A 179 -59.15 19.99 -29.67
CA SER A 179 -58.33 19.21 -30.60
C SER A 179 -56.92 18.98 -30.07
N ARG A 180 -56.21 18.00 -30.60
CA ARG A 180 -54.83 17.58 -30.22
C ARG A 180 -53.76 18.63 -30.54
N ARG A 181 -54.13 19.78 -31.17
CA ARG A 181 -53.19 20.81 -31.65
C ARG A 181 -53.27 22.12 -30.90
N ALA A 182 -53.82 22.15 -29.71
CA ALA A 182 -53.77 23.29 -28.82
C ALA A 182 -52.76 23.09 -27.69
#